data_dcf1c6d688d5a7a61ac34004375cb1b5
#
_entry.id   dcf1c6d688d5a7a61ac34004375cb1b5
#
_cell.length_a   1.000
_cell.length_b   1.000
_cell.length_c   1.000
_cell.angle_alpha   90.00
_cell.angle_beta   90.00
_cell.angle_gamma   90.00
#
_symmetry.space_group_name_H-M   'P 1'
#
loop_
_entity.id
_entity.type
_entity.pdbx_description
1 polymer ?
#
loop_
_entity_poly.entity_id
_entity_poly.type
_entity_poly.pdbx_seq_one_letter_code
_entity_poly.pdbx_strand_id
1 'polypeptide(L)'
;QLGYAIDSTWYGIPEFTSYMREQLAKLTREEVNAAIRKHVSASDLAVVIVTKDAAGLKEKLVTDTAPAIRYDSEKPKDVYEEDKLIGAMKLGIKPENVKITPVGEVFAR
;
A
#
# COMPACT_ATOMS: atom_id res chain seq x y z
N GLN A 1 -14.64 5.30 -23.15
CA GLN A 1 -14.72 6.64 -23.80
C GLN A 1 -15.82 7.51 -23.17
N LEU A 2 -17.05 6.99 -22.95
CA LEU A 2 -18.13 7.76 -22.35
C LEU A 2 -17.79 8.32 -20.96
N GLY A 3 -17.15 7.52 -20.09
CA GLY A 3 -16.70 7.96 -18.77
C GLY A 3 -15.77 9.16 -18.85
N TYR A 4 -14.77 9.12 -19.71
CA TYR A 4 -13.84 10.23 -19.89
C TYR A 4 -14.50 11.51 -20.41
N ALA A 5 -15.52 11.38 -21.29
CA ALA A 5 -16.27 12.52 -21.76
C ALA A 5 -17.12 13.17 -20.65
N ILE A 6 -17.73 12.35 -19.79
CA ILE A 6 -18.48 12.81 -18.62
C ILE A 6 -17.55 13.52 -17.64
N ASP A 7 -16.40 12.91 -17.32
CA ASP A 7 -15.40 13.50 -16.43
C ASP A 7 -14.87 14.83 -16.97
N SER A 8 -14.55 14.89 -18.27
CA SER A 8 -14.10 16.13 -18.91
C SER A 8 -15.12 17.24 -18.78
N THR A 9 -16.40 16.92 -18.98
CA THR A 9 -17.50 17.90 -18.84
C THR A 9 -17.69 18.32 -17.39
N TRP A 10 -17.65 17.37 -16.45
CA TRP A 10 -17.83 17.63 -15.01
C TRP A 10 -16.74 18.51 -14.42
N TYR A 11 -15.49 18.24 -14.77
CA TYR A 11 -14.34 18.98 -14.27
C TYR A 11 -13.96 20.21 -15.12
N GLY A 12 -14.68 20.48 -16.21
CA GLY A 12 -14.42 21.62 -17.10
C GLY A 12 -13.04 21.56 -17.77
N ILE A 13 -12.51 20.36 -18.01
CA ILE A 13 -11.23 20.15 -18.68
C ILE A 13 -11.44 19.88 -20.17
N PRO A 14 -10.42 20.09 -21.02
CA PRO A 14 -10.44 19.64 -22.42
C PRO A 14 -10.66 18.14 -22.55
N GLU A 15 -10.69 17.63 -23.78
CA GLU A 15 -10.77 16.19 -24.01
C GLU A 15 -9.70 15.47 -23.16
N PHE A 16 -10.12 14.47 -22.39
CA PHE A 16 -9.32 13.83 -21.32
C PHE A 16 -7.94 13.37 -21.80
N THR A 17 -7.88 12.71 -22.95
CA THR A 17 -6.61 12.15 -23.45
C THR A 17 -5.62 13.25 -23.81
N SER A 18 -6.08 14.32 -24.44
CA SER A 18 -5.28 15.48 -24.78
C SER A 18 -4.80 16.20 -23.53
N TYR A 19 -5.69 16.42 -22.57
CA TYR A 19 -5.35 17.00 -21.27
C TYR A 19 -4.29 16.19 -20.54
N MET A 20 -4.47 14.88 -20.42
CA MET A 20 -3.50 14.01 -19.74
C MET A 20 -2.16 14.02 -20.42
N ARG A 21 -2.11 13.98 -21.76
CA ARG A 21 -0.86 14.05 -22.53
C ARG A 21 -0.11 15.35 -22.26
N GLU A 22 -0.81 16.47 -22.25
CA GLU A 22 -0.20 17.78 -21.97
C GLU A 22 0.31 17.89 -20.53
N GLN A 23 -0.46 17.38 -19.54
CA GLN A 23 -0.03 17.41 -18.15
C GLN A 23 1.18 16.50 -17.91
N LEU A 24 1.16 15.27 -18.44
CA LEU A 24 2.28 14.34 -18.33
C LEU A 24 3.56 14.88 -18.97
N ALA A 25 3.44 15.61 -20.11
CA ALA A 25 4.61 16.21 -20.76
C ALA A 25 5.29 17.32 -19.93
N LYS A 26 4.54 17.94 -19.01
CA LYS A 26 5.04 19.01 -18.13
C LYS A 26 5.55 18.47 -16.79
N LEU A 27 5.12 17.26 -16.40
CA LEU A 27 5.40 16.70 -15.10
C LEU A 27 6.87 16.32 -14.96
N THR A 28 7.48 16.79 -13.90
CA THR A 28 8.87 16.46 -13.54
C THR A 28 8.93 15.43 -12.43
N ARG A 29 10.06 14.71 -12.32
CA ARG A 29 10.30 13.79 -11.21
C ARG A 29 10.30 14.52 -9.86
N GLU A 30 10.80 15.74 -9.82
CA GLU A 30 10.86 16.60 -8.64
C GLU A 30 9.47 16.95 -8.14
N GLU A 31 8.54 17.28 -9.02
CA GLU A 31 7.12 17.55 -8.67
C GLU A 31 6.42 16.31 -8.15
N VAL A 32 6.63 15.15 -8.79
CA VAL A 32 6.08 13.87 -8.31
C VAL A 32 6.61 13.55 -6.91
N ASN A 33 7.92 13.65 -6.70
CA ASN A 33 8.51 13.38 -5.39
C ASN A 33 8.05 14.38 -4.32
N ALA A 34 7.84 15.64 -4.69
CA ALA A 34 7.28 16.64 -3.78
C ALA A 34 5.84 16.31 -3.38
N ALA A 35 5.02 15.89 -4.34
CA ALA A 35 3.64 15.45 -4.09
C ALA A 35 3.60 14.19 -3.20
N ILE A 36 4.46 13.21 -3.48
CA ILE A 36 4.57 12.00 -2.64
C ILE A 36 4.91 12.40 -1.19
N ARG A 37 5.96 13.21 -0.98
CA ARG A 37 6.34 13.64 0.37
C ARG A 37 5.26 14.43 1.10
N LYS A 38 4.45 15.18 0.35
CA LYS A 38 3.37 16.00 0.92
C LYS A 38 2.13 15.20 1.28
N HIS A 39 1.76 14.22 0.46
CA HIS A 39 0.46 13.55 0.52
C HIS A 39 0.52 12.08 0.93
N VAL A 40 1.68 11.44 0.85
CA VAL A 40 1.86 10.05 1.27
C VAL A 40 2.60 10.03 2.59
N SER A 41 1.89 9.69 3.65
CA SER A 41 2.45 9.53 4.99
C SER A 41 2.10 8.15 5.53
N ALA A 42 3.05 7.50 6.19
CA ALA A 42 2.83 6.25 6.91
C ALA A 42 2.59 6.47 8.41
N SER A 43 2.57 7.73 8.89
CA SER A 43 2.43 8.04 10.33
C SER A 43 1.06 7.65 10.90
N ASP A 44 0.00 7.70 10.06
CA ASP A 44 -1.37 7.38 10.46
C ASP A 44 -1.95 6.21 9.66
N LEU A 45 -1.08 5.26 9.30
CA LEU A 45 -1.47 4.10 8.50
C LEU A 45 -2.31 3.14 9.36
N ALA A 46 -3.56 2.90 8.96
CA ALA A 46 -4.40 1.84 9.50
C ALA A 46 -4.33 0.60 8.60
N VAL A 47 -3.93 -0.54 9.17
CA VAL A 47 -3.84 -1.81 8.45
C VAL A 47 -4.85 -2.78 9.03
N VAL A 48 -5.69 -3.37 8.17
CA VAL A 48 -6.66 -4.39 8.56
C VAL A 48 -6.29 -5.71 7.90
N ILE A 49 -6.12 -6.75 8.71
CA ILE A 49 -5.75 -8.09 8.24
C ILE A 49 -6.78 -9.10 8.72
N VAL A 50 -7.30 -9.91 7.80
CA VAL A 50 -8.17 -11.04 8.11
C VAL A 50 -7.32 -12.32 8.12
N THR A 51 -7.30 -13.04 9.24
CA THR A 51 -6.48 -14.24 9.39
C THR A 51 -7.20 -15.28 10.27
N LYS A 52 -6.83 -16.54 10.12
CA LYS A 52 -7.29 -17.63 10.99
C LYS A 52 -6.57 -17.65 12.34
N ASP A 53 -5.34 -17.16 12.39
CA ASP A 53 -4.50 -17.10 13.58
C ASP A 53 -4.08 -15.65 13.87
N ALA A 54 -4.99 -14.90 14.48
CA ALA A 54 -4.76 -13.50 14.80
C ALA A 54 -3.74 -13.33 15.94
N ALA A 55 -3.71 -14.27 16.91
CA ALA A 55 -2.78 -14.22 18.03
C ALA A 55 -1.34 -14.46 17.58
N GLY A 56 -1.11 -15.50 16.78
CA GLY A 56 0.21 -15.79 16.24
C GLY A 56 0.69 -14.72 15.25
N LEU A 57 -0.22 -14.10 14.47
CA LEU A 57 0.14 -12.96 13.64
C LEU A 57 0.56 -11.75 14.47
N LYS A 58 -0.19 -11.42 15.54
CA LYS A 58 0.16 -10.33 16.46
C LYS A 58 1.56 -10.55 17.06
N GLU A 59 1.83 -11.75 17.54
CA GLU A 59 3.14 -12.10 18.10
C GLU A 59 4.27 -11.84 17.08
N LYS A 60 4.12 -12.33 15.84
CA LYS A 60 5.11 -12.13 14.77
C LYS A 60 5.33 -10.66 14.44
N LEU A 61 4.26 -9.86 14.38
CA LEU A 61 4.33 -8.44 14.11
C LEU A 61 5.06 -7.67 15.20
N VAL A 62 4.79 -8.00 16.46
CA VAL A 62 5.38 -7.33 17.64
C VAL A 62 6.85 -7.74 17.85
N THR A 63 7.20 -8.96 17.48
CA THR A 63 8.59 -9.45 17.59
C THR A 63 9.44 -9.18 16.35
N ASP A 64 8.90 -8.51 15.35
CA ASP A 64 9.56 -8.29 14.06
C ASP A 64 10.09 -9.61 13.45
N THR A 65 9.34 -10.69 13.60
CA THR A 65 9.70 -11.99 13.05
C THR A 65 9.67 -11.95 11.53
N ALA A 66 10.81 -12.19 10.89
CA ALA A 66 10.93 -12.18 9.44
C ALA A 66 9.95 -13.18 8.79
N PRO A 67 9.21 -12.80 7.74
CA PRO A 67 8.29 -13.68 7.05
C PRO A 67 9.03 -14.76 6.28
N ALA A 68 8.49 -15.99 6.26
CA ALA A 68 8.96 -17.04 5.36
C ALA A 68 8.35 -16.82 3.97
N ILE A 69 9.08 -16.13 3.10
CA ILE A 69 8.65 -15.90 1.73
C ILE A 69 8.80 -17.19 0.93
N ARG A 70 7.73 -17.63 0.27
CA ARG A 70 7.72 -18.83 -0.58
C ARG A 70 7.11 -18.48 -1.91
N TYR A 71 7.73 -18.96 -2.98
CA TYR A 71 7.27 -18.80 -4.34
C TYR A 71 6.85 -20.16 -4.93
N ASP A 72 5.79 -20.16 -5.71
CA ASP A 72 5.32 -21.34 -6.44
C ASP A 72 6.19 -21.65 -7.67
N SER A 73 7.05 -20.73 -8.07
CA SER A 73 7.97 -20.87 -9.20
C SER A 73 9.29 -20.15 -8.91
N GLU A 74 10.36 -20.57 -9.57
CA GLU A 74 11.66 -19.92 -9.51
C GLU A 74 11.54 -18.44 -9.95
N LYS A 75 12.19 -17.56 -9.22
CA LYS A 75 12.23 -16.12 -9.48
C LYS A 75 13.65 -15.67 -9.89
N PRO A 76 13.79 -14.56 -10.59
CA PRO A 76 15.08 -13.95 -10.85
C PRO A 76 15.86 -13.71 -9.56
N LYS A 77 17.20 -13.76 -9.65
CA LYS A 77 18.08 -13.67 -8.48
C LYS A 77 17.95 -12.36 -7.70
N ASP A 78 17.70 -11.27 -8.41
CA ASP A 78 17.47 -9.94 -7.84
C ASP A 78 16.25 -9.90 -6.92
N VAL A 79 15.18 -10.65 -7.23
CA VAL A 79 13.99 -10.76 -6.37
C VAL A 79 14.37 -11.39 -5.01
N TYR A 80 15.17 -12.45 -5.01
CA TYR A 80 15.61 -13.07 -3.75
C TYR A 80 16.56 -12.18 -2.92
N GLU A 81 17.35 -11.34 -3.58
CA GLU A 81 18.20 -10.37 -2.87
C GLU A 81 17.33 -9.25 -2.27
N GLU A 82 16.32 -8.80 -2.98
CA GLU A 82 15.36 -7.80 -2.49
C GLU A 82 14.53 -8.34 -1.31
N ASP A 83 14.10 -9.60 -1.35
CA ASP A 83 13.40 -10.28 -0.25
C ASP A 83 14.22 -10.30 1.05
N LYS A 84 15.52 -10.48 0.95
CA LYS A 84 16.41 -10.43 2.13
C LYS A 84 16.40 -9.05 2.76
N LEU A 85 16.42 -8.00 1.95
CA LEU A 85 16.36 -6.61 2.42
C LEU A 85 15.02 -6.31 3.07
N ILE A 86 13.91 -6.68 2.40
CA ILE A 86 12.55 -6.48 2.90
C ILE A 86 12.31 -7.28 4.18
N GLY A 87 12.72 -8.56 4.19
CA GLY A 87 12.58 -9.44 5.36
C GLY A 87 13.39 -9.00 6.59
N ALA A 88 14.45 -8.23 6.37
CA ALA A 88 15.26 -7.67 7.45
C ALA A 88 14.71 -6.34 7.99
N MET A 89 13.74 -5.72 7.32
CA MET A 89 13.14 -4.46 7.77
C MET A 89 12.33 -4.67 9.05
N LYS A 90 12.57 -3.81 10.03
CA LYS A 90 11.81 -3.84 11.28
C LYS A 90 10.62 -2.89 11.17
N LEU A 91 9.44 -3.40 11.50
CA LEU A 91 8.22 -2.60 11.54
C LEU A 91 8.09 -1.81 12.85
N GLY A 92 8.69 -2.31 13.93
CA GLY A 92 8.65 -1.68 15.25
C GLY A 92 7.24 -1.53 15.80
N ILE A 93 6.34 -2.46 15.49
CA ILE A 93 4.95 -2.41 15.89
C ILE A 93 4.84 -2.71 17.38
N LYS A 94 4.27 -1.78 18.14
CA LYS A 94 4.05 -1.98 19.58
C LYS A 94 2.81 -2.83 19.84
N PRO A 95 2.78 -3.66 20.92
CA PRO A 95 1.66 -4.53 21.26
C PRO A 95 0.32 -3.80 21.38
N GLU A 96 0.32 -2.59 21.90
CA GLU A 96 -0.85 -1.74 22.09
C GLU A 96 -1.47 -1.24 20.78
N ASN A 97 -0.68 -1.22 19.69
CA ASN A 97 -1.14 -0.80 18.36
C ASN A 97 -1.80 -1.94 17.57
N VAL A 98 -1.78 -3.18 18.11
CA VAL A 98 -2.39 -4.33 17.43
C VAL A 98 -3.66 -4.77 18.20
N LYS A 99 -4.81 -4.44 17.64
CA LYS A 99 -6.12 -4.87 18.15
C LYS A 99 -6.57 -6.12 17.39
N ILE A 100 -7.00 -7.13 18.14
CA ILE A 100 -7.67 -8.31 17.58
C ILE A 100 -9.17 -8.15 17.82
N THR A 101 -9.96 -8.33 16.77
CA THR A 101 -11.43 -8.30 16.84
C THR A 101 -11.97 -9.59 16.20
N PRO A 102 -12.71 -10.41 16.93
CA PRO A 102 -13.37 -11.59 16.39
C PRO A 102 -14.31 -11.20 15.23
N VAL A 103 -14.33 -11.99 14.15
CA VAL A 103 -15.15 -11.68 12.96
C VAL A 103 -16.63 -11.51 13.32
N GLY A 104 -17.15 -12.30 14.28
CA GLY A 104 -18.54 -12.18 14.75
C GLY A 104 -18.86 -10.84 15.42
N GLU A 105 -17.86 -10.08 15.88
CA GLU A 105 -18.04 -8.79 16.54
C GLU A 105 -17.91 -7.60 15.57
N VAL A 106 -17.35 -7.81 14.38
CA VAL A 106 -17.09 -6.71 13.40
C VAL A 106 -18.39 -6.04 12.97
N PHE A 107 -19.47 -6.80 12.82
CA PHE A 107 -20.78 -6.32 12.37
C PHE A 107 -21.86 -6.43 13.46
N ALA A 108 -21.50 -6.83 14.69
CA ALA A 108 -22.43 -6.85 15.81
C ALA A 108 -22.79 -5.40 16.20
N ARG A 109 -24.06 -5.02 16.00
CA ARG A 109 -24.67 -3.77 16.46
C ARG A 109 -25.57 -4.05 17.66
#